data_8ce546448c380040e7763dfd328f93e2
#
_entry.id   8ce546448c380040e7763dfd328f93e2
#
_cell.length_a   1.000
_cell.length_b   1.000
_cell.length_c   1.000
_cell.angle_alpha   90.00
_cell.angle_beta   90.00
_cell.angle_gamma   90.00
#
_symmetry.space_group_name_H-M   'P 1'
#
loop_
_entity.id
_entity.type
_entity.pdbx_description
1 polymer ?
#
loop_
_entity_poly.entity_id
_entity_poly.type
_entity_poly.pdbx_seq_one_letter_code
_entity_poly.pdbx_strand_id
1 'polypeptide(L)'
;MTAHQPPQTVRANGIDICYEIFGNDNAEPLLLIMGLGAQMIHWDDGFCEQLAARGFRVIRFDNRDIGKSSHLTGGKRLTPLELLKLRFLRIPVAATYKLIDMAKDTIGLMDALGIKSAHLVGASMGGMIAQEVALSFPHRVRSLTSIMSTTGNPRIPPPTREAAAMLMAPPPRSKEEFIIRFGQTWRVLRAGSFPEEEALDPGRAERV
;
A
#
# COMPACT_ATOMS: atom_id res chain seq x y z
N MET A 1 -3.26 27.37 0.48
CA MET A 1 -2.71 26.24 1.25
C MET A 1 -3.66 25.09 1.09
N THR A 2 -3.22 23.95 0.60
CA THR A 2 -4.03 22.71 0.52
C THR A 2 -4.24 22.23 1.96
N ALA A 3 -5.52 22.08 2.36
CA ALA A 3 -5.84 21.62 3.71
C ALA A 3 -5.35 20.17 3.88
N HIS A 4 -4.52 19.92 4.89
CA HIS A 4 -4.17 18.58 5.36
C HIS A 4 -4.99 18.29 6.60
N GLN A 5 -5.76 17.21 6.58
CA GLN A 5 -6.49 16.74 7.75
C GLN A 5 -5.65 15.68 8.46
N PRO A 6 -5.47 15.77 9.79
CA PRO A 6 -4.69 14.80 10.54
C PRO A 6 -5.30 13.39 10.45
N PRO A 7 -4.54 12.35 10.87
CA PRO A 7 -5.03 10.98 10.84
C PRO A 7 -6.38 10.82 11.55
N GLN A 8 -7.33 10.22 10.87
CA GLN A 8 -8.67 9.90 11.35
C GLN A 8 -8.92 8.41 11.24
N THR A 9 -9.91 7.91 11.95
CA THR A 9 -10.31 6.51 11.87
C THR A 9 -11.79 6.42 11.56
N VAL A 10 -12.15 5.50 10.68
CA VAL A 10 -13.55 5.22 10.33
C VAL A 10 -13.81 3.72 10.31
N ARG A 11 -15.02 3.32 10.71
CA ARG A 11 -15.47 1.93 10.59
C ARG A 11 -15.87 1.64 9.15
N ALA A 12 -15.19 0.66 8.52
CA ALA A 12 -15.43 0.28 7.14
C ALA A 12 -15.21 -1.24 6.98
N ASN A 13 -16.08 -1.93 6.26
CA ASN A 13 -16.02 -3.37 6.02
C ASN A 13 -15.74 -4.23 7.28
N GLY A 14 -16.29 -3.82 8.42
CA GLY A 14 -16.16 -4.55 9.69
C GLY A 14 -14.85 -4.34 10.44
N ILE A 15 -13.97 -3.45 9.99
CA ILE A 15 -12.70 -3.07 10.63
C ILE A 15 -12.60 -1.55 10.77
N ASP A 16 -11.67 -1.08 11.61
CA ASP A 16 -11.33 0.33 11.72
C ASP A 16 -10.17 0.63 10.76
N ILE A 17 -10.36 1.61 9.88
CA ILE A 17 -9.36 2.05 8.91
C ILE A 17 -8.88 3.44 9.28
N CYS A 18 -7.57 3.58 9.48
CA CYS A 18 -6.90 4.87 9.66
C CYS A 18 -6.57 5.48 8.29
N TYR A 19 -6.91 6.77 8.11
CA TYR A 19 -6.70 7.49 6.85
C TYR A 19 -6.37 8.94 7.10
N GLU A 20 -5.82 9.60 6.09
CA GLU A 20 -5.56 11.04 6.02
C GLU A 20 -6.06 11.62 4.72
N ILE A 21 -6.43 12.90 4.73
CA ILE A 21 -6.93 13.62 3.55
C ILE A 21 -6.08 14.86 3.30
N PHE A 22 -5.72 15.07 2.02
CA PHE A 22 -5.09 16.28 1.52
C PHE A 22 -5.97 16.89 0.43
N GLY A 23 -6.09 18.22 0.44
CA GLY A 23 -6.86 18.96 -0.55
C GLY A 23 -8.27 19.31 -0.12
N ASN A 24 -9.10 19.69 -1.07
CA ASN A 24 -10.47 20.14 -0.83
C ASN A 24 -11.44 18.96 -0.89
N ASP A 25 -12.41 18.93 0.04
CA ASP A 25 -13.44 17.87 0.12
C ASP A 25 -14.30 17.74 -1.14
N ASN A 26 -14.48 18.83 -1.88
CA ASN A 26 -15.24 18.84 -3.13
C ASN A 26 -14.40 18.51 -4.38
N ALA A 27 -13.10 18.28 -4.22
CA ALA A 27 -12.20 17.95 -5.31
C ALA A 27 -12.35 16.48 -5.72
N GLU A 28 -11.76 16.13 -6.86
CA GLU A 28 -11.78 14.81 -7.46
C GLU A 28 -11.10 13.78 -6.55
N PRO A 29 -11.80 12.73 -6.07
CA PRO A 29 -11.22 11.79 -5.12
C PRO A 29 -10.16 10.89 -5.75
N LEU A 30 -9.02 10.79 -5.08
CA LEU A 30 -7.88 9.96 -5.44
C LEU A 30 -7.41 9.18 -4.21
N LEU A 31 -7.48 7.84 -4.27
CA LEU A 31 -7.03 6.97 -3.20
C LEU A 31 -5.62 6.42 -3.48
N LEU A 32 -4.77 6.50 -2.47
CA LEU A 32 -3.41 5.97 -2.47
C LEU A 32 -3.35 4.69 -1.63
N ILE A 33 -3.08 3.56 -2.28
CA ILE A 33 -3.07 2.23 -1.67
C ILE A 33 -1.63 1.73 -1.57
N MET A 34 -1.13 1.53 -0.36
CA MET A 34 0.25 1.12 -0.12
C MET A 34 0.42 -0.40 -0.20
N GLY A 35 1.67 -0.84 -0.35
CA GLY A 35 2.06 -2.24 -0.47
C GLY A 35 2.14 -3.00 0.86
N LEU A 36 2.65 -4.21 0.77
CA LEU A 36 2.78 -5.13 1.90
C LEU A 36 3.69 -4.57 3.00
N GLY A 37 3.21 -4.57 4.23
CA GLY A 37 3.99 -4.16 5.40
C GLY A 37 4.27 -2.66 5.50
N ALA A 38 3.76 -1.85 4.58
CA ALA A 38 4.03 -0.42 4.53
C ALA A 38 2.82 0.40 4.98
N GLN A 39 3.07 1.39 5.85
CA GLN A 39 2.07 2.33 6.32
C GLN A 39 1.76 3.39 5.25
N MET A 40 0.61 4.07 5.40
CA MET A 40 0.16 5.14 4.48
C MET A 40 1.16 6.30 4.35
N ILE A 41 1.96 6.55 5.39
CA ILE A 41 2.98 7.62 5.41
C ILE A 41 4.16 7.37 4.45
N HIS A 42 4.27 6.18 3.86
CA HIS A 42 5.19 5.94 2.74
C HIS A 42 4.79 6.72 1.46
N TRP A 43 3.53 7.12 1.33
CA TRP A 43 3.14 8.19 0.42
C TRP A 43 3.49 9.52 1.08
N ASP A 44 4.63 10.09 0.69
CA ASP A 44 5.19 11.32 1.26
C ASP A 44 4.18 12.47 1.25
N ASP A 45 4.20 13.31 2.29
CA ASP A 45 3.28 14.45 2.43
C ASP A 45 3.40 15.40 1.24
N GLY A 46 4.64 15.72 0.83
CA GLY A 46 4.88 16.58 -0.32
C GLY A 46 4.35 16.00 -1.63
N PHE A 47 4.35 14.67 -1.79
CA PHE A 47 3.71 14.01 -2.92
C PHE A 47 2.17 14.16 -2.87
N CYS A 48 1.58 13.93 -1.70
CA CYS A 48 0.14 14.11 -1.50
C CYS A 48 -0.29 15.57 -1.71
N GLU A 49 0.48 16.53 -1.19
CA GLU A 49 0.26 17.96 -1.37
C GLU A 49 0.33 18.40 -2.83
N GLN A 50 1.29 17.86 -3.60
CA GLN A 50 1.41 18.15 -5.01
C GLN A 50 0.22 17.62 -5.83
N LEU A 51 -0.32 16.46 -5.47
CA LEU A 51 -1.54 15.94 -6.09
C LEU A 51 -2.75 16.78 -5.70
N ALA A 52 -2.87 17.18 -4.44
CA ALA A 52 -3.92 18.06 -3.95
C ALA A 52 -3.88 19.43 -4.64
N ALA A 53 -2.70 20.01 -4.86
CA ALA A 53 -2.52 21.25 -5.61
C ALA A 53 -2.94 21.13 -7.08
N ARG A 54 -3.01 19.90 -7.62
CA ARG A 54 -3.52 19.63 -8.98
C ARG A 54 -5.04 19.38 -9.02
N GLY A 55 -5.75 19.61 -7.92
CA GLY A 55 -7.21 19.54 -7.85
C GLY A 55 -7.75 18.18 -7.43
N PHE A 56 -6.95 17.35 -6.75
CA PHE A 56 -7.43 16.09 -6.19
C PHE A 56 -7.72 16.22 -4.69
N ARG A 57 -8.77 15.51 -4.25
CA ARG A 57 -8.94 15.12 -2.85
C ARG A 57 -8.18 13.83 -2.65
N VAL A 58 -6.99 13.90 -2.10
CA VAL A 58 -6.08 12.76 -1.94
C VAL A 58 -6.35 12.07 -0.62
N ILE A 59 -6.65 10.80 -0.64
CA ILE A 59 -6.88 9.96 0.53
C ILE A 59 -5.80 8.88 0.56
N ARG A 60 -4.96 8.87 1.59
CA ARG A 60 -4.07 7.74 1.89
C ARG A 60 -4.56 7.04 3.15
N PHE A 61 -4.38 5.74 3.25
CA PHE A 61 -4.86 4.96 4.37
C PHE A 61 -3.97 3.76 4.68
N ASP A 62 -4.00 3.32 5.93
CA ASP A 62 -3.36 2.09 6.37
C ASP A 62 -4.25 0.89 5.99
N ASN A 63 -3.68 -0.08 5.29
CA ASN A 63 -4.35 -1.35 5.04
C ASN A 63 -4.61 -2.10 6.36
N ARG A 64 -5.50 -3.10 6.38
CA ARG A 64 -5.65 -4.01 7.51
C ARG A 64 -4.30 -4.59 7.94
N ASP A 65 -4.11 -4.80 9.23
CA ASP A 65 -2.87 -5.27 9.88
C ASP A 65 -1.68 -4.30 9.78
N ILE A 66 -1.90 -3.06 9.32
CA ILE A 66 -0.86 -2.04 9.16
C ILE A 66 -1.20 -0.79 9.97
N GLY A 67 -0.15 -0.18 10.54
CA GLY A 67 -0.19 1.13 11.18
C GLY A 67 -1.26 1.23 12.27
N LYS A 68 -2.18 2.18 12.11
CA LYS A 68 -3.28 2.44 13.05
C LYS A 68 -4.62 1.82 12.64
N SER A 69 -4.68 1.11 11.52
CA SER A 69 -5.85 0.31 11.15
C SER A 69 -5.96 -0.95 12.00
N SER A 70 -7.14 -1.60 12.01
CA SER A 70 -7.37 -2.81 12.79
C SER A 70 -6.35 -3.91 12.48
N HIS A 71 -5.79 -4.48 13.56
CA HIS A 71 -4.94 -5.66 13.51
C HIS A 71 -5.80 -6.90 13.80
N LEU A 72 -5.88 -7.81 12.83
CA LEU A 72 -6.70 -9.02 12.93
C LEU A 72 -5.95 -10.07 13.75
N THR A 73 -6.53 -10.43 14.89
CA THR A 73 -5.98 -11.49 15.75
C THR A 73 -6.22 -12.87 15.14
N GLY A 74 -5.21 -13.74 15.15
CA GLY A 74 -5.34 -15.16 14.74
C GLY A 74 -4.71 -15.53 13.40
N GLY A 75 -4.03 -14.61 12.72
CA GLY A 75 -3.22 -14.95 11.55
C GLY A 75 -2.09 -15.92 11.89
N LYS A 76 -2.14 -17.16 11.37
CA LYS A 76 -1.02 -18.08 11.48
C LYS A 76 0.13 -17.60 10.61
N ARG A 77 1.31 -17.45 11.19
CA ARG A 77 2.54 -17.28 10.40
C ARG A 77 2.73 -18.54 9.56
N LEU A 78 2.99 -18.37 8.28
CA LEU A 78 3.31 -19.50 7.40
C LEU A 78 4.57 -20.18 7.90
N THR A 79 4.47 -21.48 8.09
CA THR A 79 5.64 -22.31 8.41
C THR A 79 6.52 -22.44 7.15
N PRO A 80 7.83 -22.73 7.32
CA PRO A 80 8.71 -23.00 6.18
C PRO A 80 8.18 -24.10 5.25
N LEU A 81 7.51 -25.12 5.82
CA LEU A 81 6.90 -26.21 5.06
C LEU A 81 5.68 -25.74 4.23
N GLU A 82 4.87 -24.83 4.76
CA GLU A 82 3.75 -24.22 4.01
C GLU A 82 4.24 -23.32 2.89
N LEU A 83 5.32 -22.57 3.14
CA LEU A 83 6.00 -21.79 2.10
C LEU A 83 6.56 -22.68 0.99
N LEU A 84 7.16 -23.83 1.35
CA LEU A 84 7.66 -24.82 0.41
C LEU A 84 6.51 -25.42 -0.43
N LYS A 85 5.40 -25.80 0.21
CA LYS A 85 4.20 -26.32 -0.45
C LYS A 85 3.62 -25.29 -1.42
N LEU A 86 3.50 -24.03 -1.01
CA LEU A 86 3.03 -22.95 -1.86
C LEU A 86 3.93 -22.74 -3.08
N ARG A 87 5.27 -22.74 -2.86
CA ARG A 87 6.29 -22.46 -3.89
C ARG A 87 6.44 -23.58 -4.91
N PHE A 88 6.44 -24.84 -4.47
CA PHE A 88 6.73 -25.99 -5.33
C PHE A 88 5.49 -26.78 -5.76
N LEU A 89 4.51 -26.90 -4.87
CA LEU A 89 3.31 -27.71 -5.15
C LEU A 89 2.12 -26.83 -5.53
N ARG A 90 2.25 -25.49 -5.48
CA ARG A 90 1.16 -24.53 -5.73
C ARG A 90 -0.11 -24.84 -4.93
N ILE A 91 0.05 -25.47 -3.77
CA ILE A 91 -1.08 -25.75 -2.87
C ILE A 91 -1.45 -24.45 -2.18
N PRO A 92 -2.71 -23.99 -2.28
CA PRO A 92 -3.18 -22.80 -1.58
C PRO A 92 -3.01 -22.96 -0.08
N VAL A 93 -2.41 -21.97 0.57
CA VAL A 93 -2.35 -21.92 2.02
C VAL A 93 -3.58 -21.16 2.51
N ALA A 94 -4.17 -21.63 3.61
CA ALA A 94 -5.29 -20.94 4.25
C ALA A 94 -4.82 -19.56 4.74
N ALA A 95 -5.26 -18.51 4.06
CA ALA A 95 -5.00 -17.14 4.45
C ALA A 95 -6.17 -16.63 5.30
N THR A 96 -5.87 -15.79 6.29
CA THR A 96 -6.88 -15.14 7.15
C THR A 96 -7.79 -14.24 6.31
N TYR A 97 -7.26 -13.64 5.26
CA TYR A 97 -7.98 -12.82 4.29
C TYR A 97 -7.28 -12.87 2.92
N LYS A 98 -7.96 -12.42 1.90
CA LYS A 98 -7.51 -12.38 0.51
C LYS A 98 -7.44 -10.94 0.00
N LEU A 99 -6.89 -10.74 -1.19
CA LEU A 99 -6.88 -9.43 -1.85
C LEU A 99 -8.28 -8.84 -2.02
N ILE A 100 -9.28 -9.68 -2.31
CA ILE A 100 -10.68 -9.22 -2.41
C ILE A 100 -11.21 -8.64 -1.09
N ASP A 101 -10.76 -9.13 0.06
CA ASP A 101 -11.17 -8.57 1.35
C ASP A 101 -10.55 -7.19 1.55
N MET A 102 -9.30 -6.98 1.12
CA MET A 102 -8.65 -5.67 1.13
C MET A 102 -9.27 -4.70 0.09
N ALA A 103 -9.71 -5.22 -1.06
CA ALA A 103 -10.49 -4.45 -2.02
C ALA A 103 -11.82 -3.99 -1.44
N LYS A 104 -12.51 -4.86 -0.68
CA LYS A 104 -13.73 -4.48 0.06
C LYS A 104 -13.47 -3.45 1.14
N ASP A 105 -12.28 -3.46 1.78
CA ASP A 105 -11.90 -2.40 2.73
C ASP A 105 -11.79 -1.05 2.03
N THR A 106 -11.15 -1.03 0.86
CA THR A 106 -11.03 0.18 0.03
C THR A 106 -12.41 0.71 -0.35
N ILE A 107 -13.32 -0.16 -0.77
CA ILE A 107 -14.72 0.21 -1.07
C ILE A 107 -15.45 0.69 0.19
N GLY A 108 -15.30 -0.02 1.31
CA GLY A 108 -15.89 0.39 2.59
C GLY A 108 -15.41 1.75 3.07
N LEU A 109 -14.11 2.07 2.88
CA LEU A 109 -13.58 3.40 3.15
C LEU A 109 -14.22 4.45 2.23
N MET A 110 -14.33 4.17 0.93
CA MET A 110 -15.02 5.06 0.00
C MET A 110 -16.47 5.31 0.41
N ASP A 111 -17.20 4.27 0.83
CA ASP A 111 -18.59 4.38 1.28
C ASP A 111 -18.70 5.23 2.54
N ALA A 112 -17.83 5.01 3.52
CA ALA A 112 -17.79 5.78 4.76
C ALA A 112 -17.47 7.27 4.54
N LEU A 113 -16.71 7.58 3.48
CA LEU A 113 -16.37 8.95 3.09
C LEU A 113 -17.33 9.57 2.06
N GLY A 114 -18.42 8.87 1.69
CA GLY A 114 -19.41 9.34 0.72
C GLY A 114 -18.88 9.40 -0.73
N ILE A 115 -17.81 8.67 -1.05
CA ILE A 115 -17.15 8.68 -2.36
C ILE A 115 -17.81 7.63 -3.27
N LYS A 116 -18.47 8.07 -4.31
CA LYS A 116 -19.14 7.18 -5.29
C LYS A 116 -18.16 6.47 -6.22
N SER A 117 -17.15 7.18 -6.72
CA SER A 117 -16.08 6.62 -7.56
C SER A 117 -14.82 7.47 -7.40
N ALA A 118 -13.64 6.86 -7.59
CA ALA A 118 -12.37 7.51 -7.37
C ALA A 118 -11.29 7.07 -8.38
N HIS A 119 -10.23 7.88 -8.49
CA HIS A 119 -8.97 7.45 -9.07
C HIS A 119 -8.22 6.59 -8.04
N LEU A 120 -7.67 5.46 -8.48
CA LEU A 120 -6.89 4.57 -7.62
C LEU A 120 -5.42 4.56 -8.05
N VAL A 121 -4.54 4.78 -7.10
CA VAL A 121 -3.09 4.66 -7.28
C VAL A 121 -2.59 3.64 -6.27
N GLY A 122 -2.05 2.53 -6.74
CA GLY A 122 -1.57 1.46 -5.87
C GLY A 122 -0.11 1.12 -6.12
N ALA A 123 0.68 1.00 -5.06
CA ALA A 123 2.07 0.60 -5.12
C ALA A 123 2.25 -0.87 -4.67
N SER A 124 2.99 -1.68 -5.45
CA SER A 124 3.28 -3.08 -5.13
C SER A 124 1.99 -3.89 -4.87
N MET A 125 1.81 -4.50 -3.70
CA MET A 125 0.55 -5.16 -3.32
C MET A 125 -0.65 -4.20 -3.38
N GLY A 126 -0.46 -2.91 -3.12
CA GLY A 126 -1.52 -1.90 -3.29
C GLY A 126 -2.01 -1.78 -4.73
N GLY A 127 -1.12 -1.98 -5.71
CA GLY A 127 -1.51 -2.08 -7.12
C GLY A 127 -2.33 -3.33 -7.42
N MET A 128 -2.04 -4.47 -6.76
CA MET A 128 -2.88 -5.68 -6.87
C MET A 128 -4.25 -5.47 -6.25
N ILE A 129 -4.32 -4.80 -5.10
CA ILE A 129 -5.59 -4.43 -4.45
C ILE A 129 -6.42 -3.52 -5.37
N ALA A 130 -5.79 -2.48 -5.95
CA ALA A 130 -6.46 -1.57 -6.88
C ALA A 130 -6.97 -2.28 -8.14
N GLN A 131 -6.24 -3.27 -8.67
CA GLN A 131 -6.69 -4.13 -9.77
C GLN A 131 -7.90 -4.98 -9.35
N GLU A 132 -7.88 -5.55 -8.15
CA GLU A 132 -9.01 -6.32 -7.60
C GLU A 132 -10.25 -5.43 -7.42
N VAL A 133 -10.08 -4.18 -6.96
CA VAL A 133 -11.19 -3.19 -6.93
C VAL A 133 -11.73 -2.94 -8.33
N ALA A 134 -10.86 -2.73 -9.31
CA ALA A 134 -11.29 -2.45 -10.68
C ALA A 134 -12.03 -3.63 -11.33
N LEU A 135 -11.63 -4.85 -11.02
CA LEU A 135 -12.28 -6.08 -11.51
C LEU A 135 -13.63 -6.34 -10.83
N SER A 136 -13.68 -6.20 -9.50
CA SER A 136 -14.85 -6.55 -8.70
C SER A 136 -15.88 -5.41 -8.59
N PHE A 137 -15.43 -4.16 -8.70
CA PHE A 137 -16.25 -2.95 -8.54
C PHE A 137 -15.96 -1.89 -9.62
N PRO A 138 -16.05 -2.22 -10.92
CA PRO A 138 -15.59 -1.35 -12.01
C PRO A 138 -16.27 0.03 -12.02
N HIS A 139 -17.52 0.13 -11.59
CA HIS A 139 -18.27 1.38 -11.52
C HIS A 139 -17.78 2.33 -10.41
N ARG A 140 -16.92 1.84 -9.50
CA ARG A 140 -16.31 2.62 -8.41
C ARG A 140 -14.95 3.22 -8.81
N VAL A 141 -14.40 2.84 -9.99
CA VAL A 141 -13.06 3.22 -10.44
C VAL A 141 -13.12 4.13 -11.65
N ARG A 142 -12.55 5.33 -11.52
CA ARG A 142 -12.41 6.31 -12.62
C ARG A 142 -11.17 6.06 -13.44
N SER A 143 -10.06 5.77 -12.78
CA SER A 143 -8.81 5.33 -13.39
C SER A 143 -8.00 4.48 -12.41
N LEU A 144 -7.07 3.70 -12.95
CA LEU A 144 -6.16 2.86 -12.19
C LEU A 144 -4.73 3.17 -12.60
N THR A 145 -3.89 3.52 -11.62
CA THR A 145 -2.44 3.61 -11.76
C THR A 145 -1.80 2.53 -10.89
N SER A 146 -1.06 1.62 -11.53
CA SER A 146 -0.40 0.49 -10.87
C SER A 146 1.12 0.69 -10.93
N ILE A 147 1.76 0.91 -9.77
CA ILE A 147 3.17 1.23 -9.65
C ILE A 147 3.91 0.01 -9.09
N MET A 148 5.01 -0.41 -9.73
CA MET A 148 5.87 -1.55 -9.32
C MET A 148 5.08 -2.78 -8.85
N SER A 149 4.02 -3.13 -9.56
CA SER A 149 3.08 -4.18 -9.22
C SER A 149 3.00 -5.24 -10.32
N THR A 150 2.13 -6.23 -10.15
CA THR A 150 1.92 -7.31 -11.12
C THR A 150 0.45 -7.69 -11.19
N THR A 151 0.04 -8.25 -12.32
CA THR A 151 -1.29 -8.88 -12.49
C THR A 151 -1.33 -10.33 -12.00
N GLY A 152 -0.20 -10.88 -11.52
CA GLY A 152 -0.08 -12.30 -11.21
C GLY A 152 0.08 -13.21 -12.44
N ASN A 153 0.15 -12.66 -13.64
CA ASN A 153 0.36 -13.44 -14.85
C ASN A 153 1.77 -14.09 -14.83
N PRO A 154 1.89 -15.42 -14.88
CA PRO A 154 3.18 -16.12 -14.83
C PRO A 154 4.11 -15.85 -16.02
N ARG A 155 3.60 -15.24 -17.09
CA ARG A 155 4.40 -14.84 -18.27
C ARG A 155 5.13 -13.51 -18.07
N ILE A 156 4.78 -12.74 -17.04
CA ILE A 156 5.49 -11.48 -16.71
C ILE A 156 6.81 -11.84 -16.03
N PRO A 157 7.92 -11.19 -16.41
CA PRO A 157 9.21 -11.43 -15.76
C PRO A 157 9.12 -11.27 -14.25
N PRO A 158 9.75 -12.16 -13.47
CA PRO A 158 9.80 -12.02 -12.02
C PRO A 158 10.62 -10.77 -11.63
N PRO A 159 10.50 -10.29 -10.40
CA PRO A 159 11.37 -9.25 -9.88
C PRO A 159 12.84 -9.68 -9.98
N THR A 160 13.75 -8.72 -10.04
CA THR A 160 15.19 -9.01 -9.98
C THR A 160 15.52 -9.80 -8.71
N ARG A 161 16.63 -10.57 -8.73
CA ARG A 161 17.05 -11.34 -7.54
C ARG A 161 17.26 -10.46 -6.32
N GLU A 162 17.79 -9.26 -6.53
CA GLU A 162 18.03 -8.28 -5.48
C GLU A 162 16.72 -7.77 -4.88
N ALA A 163 15.76 -7.33 -5.72
CA ALA A 163 14.43 -6.92 -5.26
C ALA A 163 13.69 -8.05 -4.54
N ALA A 164 13.76 -9.29 -5.06
CA ALA A 164 13.16 -10.45 -4.42
C ALA A 164 13.78 -10.75 -3.04
N ALA A 165 15.11 -10.64 -2.90
CA ALA A 165 15.79 -10.83 -1.63
C ALA A 165 15.34 -9.81 -0.58
N MET A 166 15.14 -8.56 -0.97
CA MET A 166 14.65 -7.51 -0.06
C MET A 166 13.20 -7.77 0.38
N LEU A 167 12.33 -8.18 -0.54
CA LEU A 167 10.94 -8.53 -0.22
C LEU A 167 10.82 -9.72 0.73
N MET A 168 11.78 -10.64 0.68
CA MET A 168 11.81 -11.86 1.50
C MET A 168 12.65 -11.71 2.78
N ALA A 169 13.27 -10.57 2.99
CA ALA A 169 14.07 -10.32 4.19
C ALA A 169 13.19 -10.37 5.46
N PRO A 170 13.68 -10.98 6.54
CA PRO A 170 12.96 -10.98 7.81
C PRO A 170 12.78 -9.55 8.32
N PRO A 171 11.74 -9.26 9.12
CA PRO A 171 11.54 -7.92 9.65
C PRO A 171 12.76 -7.43 10.43
N PRO A 172 13.06 -6.12 10.40
CA PRO A 172 14.17 -5.54 11.16
C PRO A 172 13.96 -5.74 12.66
N ARG A 173 15.06 -5.90 13.39
CA ARG A 173 15.03 -6.19 14.83
C ARG A 173 15.17 -4.93 15.70
N SER A 174 15.60 -3.82 15.11
CA SER A 174 15.75 -2.53 15.78
C SER A 174 15.39 -1.38 14.85
N LYS A 175 15.20 -0.19 15.42
CA LYS A 175 14.97 1.05 14.66
C LYS A 175 16.15 1.37 13.74
N GLU A 176 17.38 1.18 14.21
CA GLU A 176 18.60 1.42 13.45
C GLU A 176 18.68 0.50 12.23
N GLU A 177 18.37 -0.78 12.43
CA GLU A 177 18.32 -1.76 11.34
C GLU A 177 17.23 -1.40 10.32
N PHE A 178 16.07 -0.92 10.79
CA PHE A 178 14.98 -0.45 9.93
C PHE A 178 15.43 0.72 9.07
N ILE A 179 16.06 1.75 9.64
CA ILE A 179 16.54 2.94 8.91
C ILE A 179 17.54 2.55 7.82
N ILE A 180 18.52 1.69 8.16
CA ILE A 180 19.52 1.21 7.20
C ILE A 180 18.84 0.45 6.05
N ARG A 181 17.94 -0.47 6.36
CA ARG A 181 17.22 -1.26 5.36
C ARG A 181 16.30 -0.41 4.50
N PHE A 182 15.66 0.58 5.08
CA PHE A 182 14.82 1.52 4.35
C PHE A 182 15.63 2.22 3.23
N GLY A 183 16.79 2.77 3.56
CA GLY A 183 17.69 3.37 2.57
C GLY A 183 18.16 2.38 1.50
N GLN A 184 18.54 1.15 1.89
CA GLN A 184 18.93 0.09 0.96
C GLN A 184 17.79 -0.28 0.00
N THR A 185 16.56 -0.44 0.54
CA THR A 185 15.37 -0.78 -0.25
C THR A 185 15.11 0.28 -1.32
N TRP A 186 15.14 1.55 -0.95
CA TRP A 186 14.92 2.62 -1.91
C TRP A 186 16.02 2.72 -2.96
N ARG A 187 17.28 2.45 -2.60
CA ARG A 187 18.39 2.39 -3.56
C ARG A 187 18.15 1.32 -4.64
N VAL A 188 17.71 0.12 -4.23
CA VAL A 188 17.39 -0.98 -5.15
C VAL A 188 16.17 -0.64 -6.02
N LEU A 189 15.09 -0.12 -5.43
CA LEU A 189 13.87 0.20 -6.16
C LEU A 189 14.06 1.33 -7.19
N ARG A 190 14.98 2.25 -6.95
CA ARG A 190 15.30 3.32 -7.88
C ARG A 190 16.15 2.87 -9.08
N ALA A 191 16.78 1.73 -9.00
CA ALA A 191 17.57 1.11 -10.08
C ALA A 191 18.57 2.08 -10.75
N GLY A 192 19.16 3.02 -9.99
CA GLY A 192 20.10 4.02 -10.52
C GLY A 192 19.46 5.15 -11.35
N SER A 193 18.15 5.21 -11.45
CA SER A 193 17.45 6.18 -12.31
C SER A 193 17.22 7.55 -11.66
N PHE A 194 17.44 7.68 -10.36
CA PHE A 194 17.21 8.90 -9.58
C PHE A 194 18.44 9.27 -8.75
N PRO A 195 18.67 10.58 -8.45
CA PRO A 195 19.79 11.03 -7.62
C PRO A 195 19.84 10.33 -6.26
N GLU A 196 21.06 9.98 -5.81
CA GLU A 196 21.26 9.28 -4.53
C GLU A 196 20.85 10.14 -3.31
N GLU A 197 20.99 11.45 -3.41
CA GLU A 197 20.73 12.39 -2.31
C GLU A 197 19.31 12.33 -1.76
N GLU A 198 18.32 12.12 -2.63
CA GLU A 198 16.93 11.93 -2.18
C GLU A 198 16.65 10.53 -1.61
N ALA A 199 17.55 9.55 -1.84
CA ALA A 199 17.38 8.19 -1.34
C ALA A 199 17.74 8.07 0.14
N LEU A 200 18.46 9.03 0.67
CA LEU A 200 19.06 9.00 1.99
C LEU A 200 18.43 10.03 2.94
N ASP A 201 17.13 10.34 2.82
CA ASP A 201 16.46 11.13 3.85
C ASP A 201 16.26 10.28 5.13
N PRO A 202 17.19 10.38 6.13
CA PRO A 202 17.05 9.65 7.39
C PRO A 202 15.78 10.06 8.13
N GLY A 203 15.37 11.32 7.99
CA GLY A 203 14.16 11.86 8.60
C GLY A 203 12.88 11.18 8.05
N ARG A 204 12.91 10.71 6.81
CA ARG A 204 11.78 9.93 6.25
C ARG A 204 11.68 8.56 6.89
N ALA A 205 12.80 7.87 7.05
CA ALA A 205 12.84 6.57 7.72
C ALA A 205 12.44 6.66 9.21
N GLU A 206 12.69 7.82 9.84
CA GLU A 206 12.29 8.05 11.24
C GLU A 206 10.80 8.33 11.43
N ARG A 207 10.13 8.86 10.40
CA ARG A 207 8.67 9.12 10.40
C ARG A 207 7.85 7.86 10.13
N VAL A 208 8.42 6.86 9.48
CA VAL A 208 7.83 5.57 9.12
C VAL A 208 8.07 4.54 10.23
#